data_751c79f4a3118e8d4213ff43f45694e7
#
_entry.id   751c79f4a3118e8d4213ff43f45694e7
#
_cell.length_a   1.000
_cell.length_b   1.000
_cell.length_c   1.000
_cell.angle_alpha   90.00
_cell.angle_beta   90.00
_cell.angle_gamma   90.00
#
_symmetry.space_group_name_H-M   'P 1'
#
loop_
_entity.id
_entity.type
_entity.pdbx_description
1 polymer ?
#
loop_
_entity_poly.entity_id
_entity_poly.type
_entity_poly.pdbx_seq_one_letter_code
_entity_poly.pdbx_strand_id
1 'polypeptide(L)'
;MWVPPLRLERRLHFSRLNPYFKHAQWQGWVAWQDAQPVGRISAQIDLLHQQRYGQDRGHFGLLECVDDPAVCMALMQTAENWLSARGVRHISGPFNFSINQECGILVEGFDTPPAIMMPHSPRWYGRLLRQAGYQPCKDLLAYWINTDFETPAVMQAMTHKYRDRIHVRALRRQNFRSEINILRDIFNDAWSENWGFVPFTEAEFAELGSVMKWLIPDDFVQIAEVDGVPAAFMVALPNLNEILHQLSDKLLPFGWLQLIRQVKSCAMTTARVPLMGVRKRFHDTSLGMTLAFSVIDAPRKYGTARGIQAVELSWILEDNVSMRAILDKIGGKIYKRYRIYEKTLSDGQRYAESV
;
A
#
# COMPACT_ATOMS: atom_id res chain seq x y z
N MET A 1 8.83 17.93 -0.63
CA MET A 1 8.46 16.73 -1.42
C MET A 1 7.23 16.01 -0.86
N TRP A 2 6.86 16.27 0.38
CA TRP A 2 5.62 15.75 0.94
C TRP A 2 4.39 16.28 0.17
N VAL A 3 3.43 15.40 -0.14
CA VAL A 3 2.16 15.75 -0.79
C VAL A 3 1.06 15.67 0.26
N PRO A 4 0.35 16.77 0.56
CA PRO A 4 -0.72 16.74 1.56
C PRO A 4 -1.88 15.87 1.08
N PRO A 5 -2.41 14.97 1.92
CA PRO A 5 -3.60 14.19 1.60
C PRO A 5 -4.83 15.10 1.50
N LEU A 6 -5.79 14.70 0.67
CA LEU A 6 -7.04 15.44 0.54
C LEU A 6 -7.85 15.39 1.85
N ARG A 7 -8.35 16.55 2.30
CA ARG A 7 -9.13 16.64 3.55
C ARG A 7 -10.39 15.78 3.54
N LEU A 8 -11.04 15.64 2.38
CA LEU A 8 -12.22 14.78 2.25
C LEU A 8 -11.84 13.30 2.39
N GLU A 9 -10.75 12.88 1.76
CA GLU A 9 -10.21 11.53 1.89
C GLU A 9 -9.92 11.19 3.36
N ARG A 10 -9.21 12.08 4.08
CA ARG A 10 -8.92 11.86 5.51
C ARG A 10 -10.18 11.82 6.37
N ARG A 11 -11.19 12.64 6.08
CA ARG A 11 -12.48 12.57 6.80
C ARG A 11 -13.18 11.23 6.59
N LEU A 12 -13.17 10.70 5.37
CA LEU A 12 -13.76 9.39 5.07
C LEU A 12 -12.94 8.28 5.74
N HIS A 13 -11.61 8.36 5.67
CA HIS A 13 -10.69 7.41 6.28
C HIS A 13 -10.92 7.26 7.80
N PHE A 14 -11.15 8.36 8.52
CA PHE A 14 -11.44 8.37 9.95
C PHE A 14 -12.95 8.27 10.28
N SER A 15 -13.81 8.12 9.29
CA SER A 15 -15.23 7.97 9.50
C SER A 15 -15.57 6.63 10.15
N ARG A 16 -16.55 6.61 11.04
CA ARG A 16 -17.14 5.36 11.59
C ARG A 16 -17.74 4.46 10.50
N LEU A 17 -17.96 4.98 9.30
CA LEU A 17 -18.44 4.23 8.14
C LEU A 17 -17.31 3.42 7.46
N ASN A 18 -16.03 3.73 7.76
CA ASN A 18 -14.91 2.96 7.23
C ASN A 18 -15.03 1.48 7.67
N PRO A 19 -15.09 0.53 6.72
CA PRO A 19 -15.29 -0.88 7.02
C PRO A 19 -14.24 -1.50 7.95
N TYR A 20 -13.04 -0.96 7.98
CA TYR A 20 -11.96 -1.38 8.88
C TYR A 20 -12.41 -1.39 10.36
N PHE A 21 -13.19 -0.40 10.79
CA PHE A 21 -13.65 -0.31 12.18
C PHE A 21 -14.72 -1.35 12.56
N LYS A 22 -15.17 -2.19 11.63
CA LYS A 22 -16.05 -3.33 11.96
C LYS A 22 -15.29 -4.49 12.62
N HIS A 23 -13.97 -4.56 12.40
CA HIS A 23 -13.12 -5.62 12.95
C HIS A 23 -11.88 -5.09 13.68
N ALA A 24 -11.79 -3.77 13.93
CA ALA A 24 -10.66 -3.18 14.61
C ALA A 24 -11.07 -2.21 15.72
N GLN A 25 -10.28 -2.19 16.79
CA GLN A 25 -10.29 -1.14 17.80
C GLN A 25 -9.19 -0.14 17.45
N TRP A 26 -9.47 1.14 17.60
CA TRP A 26 -8.53 2.20 17.24
C TRP A 26 -8.63 3.37 18.20
N GLN A 27 -7.49 4.01 18.48
CA GLN A 27 -7.40 5.25 19.22
C GLN A 27 -6.26 6.11 18.66
N GLY A 28 -6.48 7.42 18.59
CA GLY A 28 -5.46 8.38 18.17
C GLY A 28 -5.20 9.44 19.22
N TRP A 29 -3.99 9.99 19.24
CA TRP A 29 -3.54 11.07 20.15
C TRP A 29 -2.74 12.12 19.39
N VAL A 30 -2.75 13.33 19.94
CA VAL A 30 -1.95 14.47 19.50
C VAL A 30 -1.11 14.94 20.69
N ALA A 31 0.19 15.07 20.48
CA ALA A 31 1.10 15.69 21.45
C ALA A 31 1.10 17.20 21.24
N TRP A 32 1.02 17.95 22.34
CA TRP A 32 1.02 19.40 22.36
C TRP A 32 2.19 19.91 23.19
N GLN A 33 2.85 20.96 22.73
CA GLN A 33 3.87 21.72 23.45
C GLN A 33 3.58 23.20 23.24
N ASP A 34 3.46 23.96 24.36
CA ASP A 34 3.16 25.40 24.31
C ASP A 34 1.99 25.78 23.38
N ALA A 35 0.87 25.02 23.50
CA ALA A 35 -0.31 25.14 22.67
C ALA A 35 -0.09 24.87 21.14
N GLN A 36 1.04 24.33 20.75
CA GLN A 36 1.34 23.91 19.37
C GLN A 36 1.29 22.37 19.26
N PRO A 37 0.66 21.81 18.21
CA PRO A 37 0.71 20.38 17.96
C PRO A 37 2.11 20.00 17.45
N VAL A 38 2.82 19.15 18.19
CA VAL A 38 4.19 18.73 17.88
C VAL A 38 4.29 17.28 17.42
N GLY A 39 3.18 16.54 17.47
CA GLY A 39 3.14 15.18 16.95
C GLY A 39 1.79 14.52 17.12
N ARG A 40 1.64 13.36 16.49
CA ARG A 40 0.46 12.50 16.62
C ARG A 40 0.87 11.03 16.48
N ILE A 41 0.01 10.15 17.00
CA ILE A 41 0.14 8.69 16.84
C ILE A 41 -1.24 8.06 16.92
N SER A 42 -1.40 6.87 16.35
CA SER A 42 -2.51 5.97 16.64
C SER A 42 -2.03 4.63 17.16
N ALA A 43 -2.93 3.93 17.85
CA ALA A 43 -2.79 2.52 18.18
C ALA A 43 -4.05 1.78 17.73
N GLN A 44 -3.89 0.56 17.25
CA GLN A 44 -4.98 -0.27 16.78
C GLN A 44 -4.76 -1.75 17.06
N ILE A 45 -5.88 -2.44 17.26
CA ILE A 45 -5.98 -3.89 17.38
C ILE A 45 -6.90 -4.35 16.26
N ASP A 46 -6.33 -5.06 15.30
CA ASP A 46 -7.07 -5.65 14.19
C ASP A 46 -7.39 -7.11 14.53
N LEU A 47 -8.68 -7.44 14.68
CA LEU A 47 -9.12 -8.77 15.06
C LEU A 47 -8.80 -9.82 13.99
N LEU A 48 -8.81 -9.44 12.70
CA LEU A 48 -8.42 -10.35 11.62
C LEU A 48 -6.92 -10.67 11.67
N HIS A 49 -6.09 -9.69 12.02
CA HIS A 49 -4.67 -9.92 12.26
C HIS A 49 -4.45 -10.80 13.49
N GLN A 50 -5.14 -10.52 14.60
CA GLN A 50 -5.01 -11.31 15.83
C GLN A 50 -5.47 -12.75 15.66
N GLN A 51 -6.53 -13.01 14.91
CA GLN A 51 -6.98 -14.38 14.59
C GLN A 51 -5.90 -15.20 13.89
N ARG A 52 -5.03 -14.54 13.13
CA ARG A 52 -4.00 -15.20 12.33
C ARG A 52 -2.66 -15.33 13.06
N TYR A 53 -2.26 -14.31 13.83
CA TYR A 53 -0.91 -14.17 14.35
C TYR A 53 -0.80 -14.21 15.88
N GLY A 54 -1.91 -14.20 16.60
CA GLY A 54 -1.99 -14.25 18.06
C GLY A 54 -2.70 -13.04 18.67
N GLN A 55 -3.39 -13.28 19.79
CA GLN A 55 -4.23 -12.30 20.48
C GLN A 55 -3.43 -11.17 21.15
N ASP A 56 -2.14 -11.37 21.35
CA ASP A 56 -1.22 -10.44 22.00
C ASP A 56 -0.55 -9.46 21.04
N ARG A 57 -1.05 -9.36 19.81
CA ARG A 57 -0.51 -8.48 18.76
C ARG A 57 -1.36 -7.25 18.52
N GLY A 58 -0.68 -6.13 18.31
CA GLY A 58 -1.29 -4.85 17.96
C GLY A 58 -0.34 -3.98 17.17
N HIS A 59 -0.85 -2.83 16.73
CA HIS A 59 -0.11 -1.96 15.84
C HIS A 59 -0.13 -0.52 16.32
N PHE A 60 0.93 0.23 15.99
CA PHE A 60 0.90 1.68 15.98
C PHE A 60 0.85 2.20 14.54
N GLY A 61 0.33 3.43 14.36
CA GLY A 61 0.25 4.04 13.04
C GLY A 61 0.13 5.56 13.12
N LEU A 62 -0.05 6.20 11.96
CA LEU A 62 -0.24 7.65 11.82
C LEU A 62 0.80 8.48 12.58
N LEU A 63 2.00 7.93 12.78
CA LEU A 63 3.07 8.58 13.49
C LEU A 63 3.55 9.80 12.72
N GLU A 64 3.42 10.96 13.34
CA GLU A 64 4.11 12.18 12.96
C GLU A 64 4.66 12.85 14.20
N CYS A 65 5.89 13.30 14.17
CA CYS A 65 6.47 14.09 15.25
C CYS A 65 7.61 14.96 14.76
N VAL A 66 7.83 16.05 15.47
CA VAL A 66 9.01 16.88 15.30
C VAL A 66 10.28 16.06 15.61
N ASP A 67 11.45 16.56 15.20
CA ASP A 67 12.74 15.89 15.51
C ASP A 67 13.12 16.08 16.97
N ASP A 68 12.32 15.51 17.87
CA ASP A 68 12.52 15.53 19.32
C ASP A 68 12.29 14.11 19.90
N PRO A 69 13.33 13.50 20.49
CA PRO A 69 13.21 12.19 21.13
C PRO A 69 12.18 12.15 22.27
N ALA A 70 12.01 13.24 23.04
CA ALA A 70 11.06 13.27 24.14
C ALA A 70 9.61 13.22 23.64
N VAL A 71 9.30 13.97 22.58
CA VAL A 71 7.99 13.95 21.94
C VAL A 71 7.68 12.57 21.35
N CYS A 72 8.65 11.99 20.63
CA CYS A 72 8.47 10.65 20.06
C CYS A 72 8.27 9.61 21.17
N MET A 73 9.06 9.64 22.22
CA MET A 73 8.95 8.72 23.36
C MET A 73 7.58 8.82 24.03
N ALA A 74 7.08 10.03 24.28
CA ALA A 74 5.76 10.25 24.89
C ALA A 74 4.63 9.69 24.02
N LEU A 75 4.69 9.90 22.70
CA LEU A 75 3.72 9.35 21.74
C LEU A 75 3.75 7.81 21.74
N MET A 76 4.94 7.20 21.61
CA MET A 76 5.10 5.75 21.63
C MET A 76 4.61 5.14 22.93
N GLN A 77 5.00 5.73 24.08
CA GLN A 77 4.55 5.32 25.40
C GLN A 77 3.02 5.33 25.55
N THR A 78 2.37 6.38 25.05
CA THR A 78 0.90 6.51 25.08
C THR A 78 0.24 5.39 24.28
N ALA A 79 0.75 5.09 23.08
CA ALA A 79 0.27 3.98 22.26
C ALA A 79 0.53 2.62 22.93
N GLU A 80 1.72 2.41 23.49
CA GLU A 80 2.09 1.19 24.21
C GLU A 80 1.19 0.94 25.43
N ASN A 81 0.91 1.98 26.23
CA ASN A 81 0.03 1.88 27.40
C ASN A 81 -1.40 1.45 26.98
N TRP A 82 -1.94 2.06 25.92
CA TRP A 82 -3.28 1.72 25.43
C TRP A 82 -3.36 0.28 24.93
N LEU A 83 -2.33 -0.19 24.22
CA LEU A 83 -2.22 -1.56 23.71
C LEU A 83 -2.02 -2.57 24.83
N SER A 84 -1.09 -2.29 25.76
CA SER A 84 -0.79 -3.14 26.92
C SER A 84 -2.01 -3.34 27.82
N ALA A 85 -2.78 -2.28 28.08
CA ALA A 85 -4.03 -2.35 28.85
C ALA A 85 -5.08 -3.28 28.21
N ARG A 86 -4.91 -3.65 26.93
CA ARG A 86 -5.76 -4.57 26.18
C ARG A 86 -5.11 -5.95 25.92
N GLY A 87 -4.02 -6.25 26.64
CA GLY A 87 -3.34 -7.53 26.56
C GLY A 87 -2.35 -7.68 25.41
N VAL A 88 -2.07 -6.60 24.65
CA VAL A 88 -1.08 -6.62 23.59
C VAL A 88 0.32 -6.61 24.18
N ARG A 89 1.19 -7.48 23.68
CA ARG A 89 2.62 -7.58 24.05
C ARG A 89 3.56 -7.34 22.88
N HIS A 90 3.12 -7.68 21.67
CA HIS A 90 3.90 -7.49 20.45
C HIS A 90 3.30 -6.36 19.62
N ILE A 91 4.07 -5.28 19.47
CA ILE A 91 3.65 -4.08 18.75
C ILE A 91 4.48 -3.95 17.50
N SER A 92 3.83 -3.77 16.35
CA SER A 92 4.51 -3.48 15.09
C SER A 92 3.89 -2.27 14.38
N GLY A 93 4.64 -1.64 13.47
CA GLY A 93 4.16 -0.49 12.70
C GLY A 93 5.28 0.32 12.04
N PRO A 94 4.92 1.49 11.47
CA PRO A 94 3.57 2.03 11.45
C PRO A 94 2.66 1.37 10.41
N PHE A 95 1.38 1.22 10.74
CA PHE A 95 0.30 0.86 9.82
C PHE A 95 -0.81 1.91 9.92
N ASN A 96 -1.28 2.41 8.79
CA ASN A 96 -2.29 3.46 8.72
C ASN A 96 -3.60 2.97 8.06
N PHE A 97 -4.29 1.99 8.48
CA PHE A 97 -4.57 1.26 9.71
C PHE A 97 -4.05 -0.19 9.69
N SER A 98 -4.10 -0.86 8.52
CA SER A 98 -3.64 -2.24 8.32
C SER A 98 -2.51 -2.31 7.29
N ILE A 99 -1.94 -3.49 7.09
CA ILE A 99 -0.95 -3.73 6.03
C ILE A 99 -1.51 -3.50 4.62
N ASN A 100 -2.82 -3.58 4.46
CA ASN A 100 -3.50 -3.34 3.18
C ASN A 100 -3.62 -1.84 2.81
N GLN A 101 -3.16 -0.94 3.68
CA GLN A 101 -3.17 0.51 3.51
C GLN A 101 -1.75 1.07 3.59
N GLU A 102 -1.57 2.38 3.83
CA GLU A 102 -0.24 2.95 3.97
C GLU A 102 0.50 2.33 5.15
N CYS A 103 1.71 1.81 4.94
CA CYS A 103 2.50 1.21 6.00
C CYS A 103 4.00 1.46 5.84
N GLY A 104 4.73 1.32 6.94
CA GLY A 104 6.17 1.55 7.01
C GLY A 104 6.56 3.03 7.02
N ILE A 105 7.80 3.31 7.39
CA ILE A 105 8.43 4.63 7.24
C ILE A 105 9.47 4.56 6.13
N LEU A 106 9.60 5.65 5.36
CA LEU A 106 10.65 5.79 4.38
C LEU A 106 12.02 5.79 5.07
N VAL A 107 12.95 4.93 4.62
CA VAL A 107 14.32 4.84 5.14
C VAL A 107 15.38 5.08 4.06
N GLU A 108 15.05 4.90 2.79
CA GLU A 108 15.90 5.20 1.62
C GLU A 108 15.05 5.83 0.50
N GLY A 109 15.62 6.69 -0.32
CA GLY A 109 14.95 7.33 -1.47
C GLY A 109 14.16 8.60 -1.11
N PHE A 110 14.69 9.41 -0.18
CA PHE A 110 14.05 10.66 0.28
C PHE A 110 14.03 11.77 -0.76
N ASP A 111 14.82 11.67 -1.81
CA ASP A 111 15.10 12.77 -2.75
C ASP A 111 14.09 12.81 -3.92
N THR A 112 13.10 11.94 -3.92
CA THR A 112 12.02 11.89 -4.89
C THR A 112 10.66 12.00 -4.21
N PRO A 113 9.64 12.64 -4.82
CA PRO A 113 8.31 12.71 -4.25
C PRO A 113 7.69 11.32 -4.11
N PRO A 114 6.71 11.13 -3.22
CA PRO A 114 5.99 9.88 -3.10
C PRO A 114 5.05 9.68 -4.30
N ALA A 115 4.90 8.44 -4.76
CA ALA A 115 3.78 8.07 -5.61
C ALA A 115 2.47 8.10 -4.82
N ILE A 116 1.34 8.02 -5.54
CA ILE A 116 0.01 8.01 -4.91
C ILE A 116 -0.12 6.89 -3.88
N MET A 117 -0.74 7.18 -2.73
CA MET A 117 -0.93 6.25 -1.60
C MET A 117 0.39 5.72 -1.00
N MET A 118 1.49 6.47 -1.12
CA MET A 118 2.77 6.14 -0.51
C MET A 118 3.14 7.16 0.55
N PRO A 119 3.59 6.73 1.75
CA PRO A 119 4.04 7.65 2.79
C PRO A 119 5.37 8.33 2.39
N HIS A 120 5.59 9.53 2.90
CA HIS A 120 6.86 10.23 2.80
C HIS A 120 7.24 10.78 4.17
N SER A 121 8.00 9.99 4.91
CA SER A 121 8.40 10.32 6.28
C SER A 121 9.67 11.15 6.31
N PRO A 122 9.87 12.01 7.32
CA PRO A 122 11.13 12.65 7.60
C PRO A 122 12.26 11.66 7.91
N ARG A 123 13.51 12.06 7.64
CA ARG A 123 14.71 11.20 7.82
C ARG A 123 14.95 10.77 9.28
N TRP A 124 14.46 11.52 10.25
CA TRP A 124 14.71 11.26 11.67
C TRP A 124 13.82 10.16 12.29
N TYR A 125 12.71 9.76 11.64
CA TYR A 125 11.78 8.78 12.24
C TYR A 125 12.44 7.44 12.55
N GLY A 126 13.29 6.91 11.68
CA GLY A 126 13.99 5.65 11.93
C GLY A 126 14.93 5.69 13.13
N ARG A 127 15.57 6.86 13.40
CA ARG A 127 16.39 7.09 14.58
C ARG A 127 15.53 7.16 15.83
N LEU A 128 14.44 7.94 15.79
CA LEU A 128 13.55 8.13 16.94
C LEU A 128 12.88 6.83 17.37
N LEU A 129 12.41 6.00 16.43
CA LEU A 129 11.83 4.69 16.73
C LEU A 129 12.85 3.76 17.40
N ARG A 130 14.10 3.72 16.92
CA ARG A 130 15.17 2.92 17.58
C ARG A 130 15.45 3.42 18.99
N GLN A 131 15.46 4.73 19.22
CA GLN A 131 15.61 5.32 20.56
C GLN A 131 14.42 4.97 21.49
N ALA A 132 13.22 4.80 20.93
CA ALA A 132 12.04 4.31 21.66
C ALA A 132 12.05 2.79 21.89
N GLY A 133 13.13 2.10 21.50
CA GLY A 133 13.30 0.65 21.70
C GLY A 133 12.73 -0.24 20.61
N TYR A 134 12.29 0.32 19.48
CA TYR A 134 11.79 -0.45 18.35
C TYR A 134 12.94 -0.93 17.46
N GLN A 135 12.81 -2.16 16.95
CA GLN A 135 13.77 -2.76 16.04
C GLN A 135 13.15 -2.93 14.64
N PRO A 136 13.95 -2.83 13.56
CA PRO A 136 13.49 -3.17 12.21
C PRO A 136 13.00 -4.62 12.13
N CYS A 137 11.85 -4.89 11.51
CA CYS A 137 11.33 -6.25 11.34
C CYS A 137 11.03 -6.63 9.90
N LYS A 138 10.67 -5.67 9.04
CA LYS A 138 10.38 -5.97 7.63
C LYS A 138 10.64 -4.76 6.75
N ASP A 139 11.34 -5.00 5.62
CA ASP A 139 11.51 -4.01 4.56
C ASP A 139 10.52 -4.22 3.42
N LEU A 140 10.00 -3.11 2.93
CA LEU A 140 9.07 -3.01 1.82
C LEU A 140 9.74 -2.18 0.72
N LEU A 141 9.90 -2.77 -0.46
CA LEU A 141 10.64 -2.18 -1.56
C LEU A 141 9.70 -1.51 -2.57
N ALA A 142 10.10 -0.36 -3.07
CA ALA A 142 9.46 0.27 -4.22
C ALA A 142 10.43 0.20 -5.41
N TYR A 143 9.96 -0.39 -6.49
CA TYR A 143 10.68 -0.50 -7.75
C TYR A 143 10.21 0.58 -8.72
N TRP A 144 11.16 1.19 -9.42
CA TRP A 144 10.92 2.12 -10.51
C TRP A 144 11.27 1.47 -11.83
N ILE A 145 10.37 1.52 -12.79
CA ILE A 145 10.53 0.91 -14.11
C ILE A 145 10.08 1.90 -15.18
N ASN A 146 10.93 2.17 -16.18
CA ASN A 146 10.50 2.89 -17.36
C ASN A 146 9.62 1.99 -18.24
N THR A 147 8.62 2.56 -18.91
CA THR A 147 7.66 1.78 -19.71
C THR A 147 8.19 1.37 -21.09
N ASP A 148 9.32 1.91 -21.51
CA ASP A 148 9.97 1.67 -22.80
C ASP A 148 10.91 0.46 -22.82
N PHE A 149 10.90 -0.37 -21.76
CA PHE A 149 11.76 -1.57 -21.72
C PHE A 149 11.40 -2.55 -22.85
N GLU A 150 12.41 -3.18 -23.41
CA GLU A 150 12.24 -4.29 -24.33
C GLU A 150 11.84 -5.57 -23.59
N THR A 151 10.81 -6.23 -24.12
CA THR A 151 10.36 -7.50 -23.53
C THR A 151 11.47 -8.55 -23.65
N PRO A 152 11.99 -9.11 -22.53
CA PRO A 152 13.04 -10.11 -22.58
C PRO A 152 12.66 -11.33 -23.43
N ALA A 153 13.61 -11.86 -24.22
CA ALA A 153 13.36 -12.99 -25.13
C ALA A 153 12.73 -14.22 -24.45
N VAL A 154 13.13 -14.49 -23.20
CA VAL A 154 12.55 -15.56 -22.40
C VAL A 154 11.06 -15.32 -22.12
N MET A 155 10.66 -14.08 -21.86
CA MET A 155 9.26 -13.70 -21.61
C MET A 155 8.42 -13.78 -22.89
N GLN A 156 9.01 -13.37 -24.04
CA GLN A 156 8.36 -13.53 -25.33
C GLN A 156 8.10 -15.01 -25.65
N ALA A 157 9.11 -15.89 -25.49
CA ALA A 157 8.99 -17.32 -25.70
C ALA A 157 7.92 -17.96 -24.78
N MET A 158 7.89 -17.57 -23.51
CA MET A 158 6.90 -18.06 -22.53
C MET A 158 5.49 -17.60 -22.87
N THR A 159 5.30 -16.33 -23.23
CA THR A 159 4.01 -15.80 -23.67
C THR A 159 3.53 -16.51 -24.93
N HIS A 160 4.42 -16.76 -25.89
CA HIS A 160 4.09 -17.54 -27.09
C HIS A 160 3.68 -18.98 -26.75
N LYS A 161 4.40 -19.65 -25.83
CA LYS A 161 4.11 -21.03 -25.40
C LYS A 161 2.71 -21.18 -24.80
N TYR A 162 2.23 -20.20 -24.05
CA TYR A 162 0.96 -20.25 -23.30
C TYR A 162 -0.15 -19.42 -23.94
N ARG A 163 0.04 -18.87 -25.16
CA ARG A 163 -0.89 -17.96 -25.82
C ARG A 163 -2.33 -18.49 -25.95
N ASP A 164 -2.48 -19.81 -26.15
CA ASP A 164 -3.78 -20.44 -26.35
C ASP A 164 -4.51 -20.72 -25.01
N ARG A 165 -3.80 -20.60 -23.90
CA ARG A 165 -4.33 -20.83 -22.55
C ARG A 165 -4.50 -19.57 -21.72
N ILE A 166 -3.67 -18.55 -21.95
CA ILE A 166 -3.72 -17.29 -21.20
C ILE A 166 -4.47 -16.26 -22.03
N HIS A 167 -5.57 -15.76 -21.47
CA HIS A 167 -6.28 -14.63 -22.02
C HIS A 167 -6.22 -13.46 -21.04
N VAL A 168 -5.71 -12.29 -21.49
CA VAL A 168 -5.64 -11.08 -20.68
C VAL A 168 -6.73 -10.12 -21.14
N ARG A 169 -7.50 -9.59 -20.23
CA ARG A 169 -8.57 -8.67 -20.50
C ARG A 169 -8.64 -7.53 -19.49
N ALA A 170 -9.15 -6.40 -19.94
CA ALA A 170 -9.48 -5.29 -19.06
C ALA A 170 -10.68 -5.61 -18.15
N LEU A 171 -10.83 -4.85 -17.09
CA LEU A 171 -11.99 -4.89 -16.19
C LEU A 171 -13.27 -4.54 -16.95
N ARG A 172 -14.33 -5.33 -16.75
CA ARG A 172 -15.66 -5.13 -17.36
C ARG A 172 -16.53 -4.26 -16.46
N ARG A 173 -16.58 -2.96 -16.73
CA ARG A 173 -17.32 -1.99 -15.91
C ARG A 173 -18.81 -2.29 -15.76
N GLN A 174 -19.39 -2.95 -16.73
CA GLN A 174 -20.79 -3.41 -16.69
C GLN A 174 -21.05 -4.41 -15.55
N ASN A 175 -20.03 -5.23 -15.22
CA ASN A 175 -20.09 -6.25 -14.19
C ASN A 175 -19.23 -5.88 -12.98
N PHE A 176 -19.08 -4.59 -12.68
CA PHE A 176 -18.10 -4.04 -11.75
C PHE A 176 -18.05 -4.78 -10.41
N ARG A 177 -19.21 -5.05 -9.79
CA ARG A 177 -19.26 -5.73 -8.49
C ARG A 177 -18.68 -7.15 -8.53
N SER A 178 -18.99 -7.93 -9.56
CA SER A 178 -18.44 -9.28 -9.73
C SER A 178 -16.95 -9.24 -10.07
N GLU A 179 -16.50 -8.27 -10.86
CA GLU A 179 -15.10 -8.08 -11.20
C GLU A 179 -14.27 -7.73 -9.93
N ILE A 180 -14.76 -6.82 -9.09
CA ILE A 180 -14.12 -6.47 -7.80
C ILE A 180 -14.02 -7.69 -6.88
N ASN A 181 -15.04 -8.56 -6.84
CA ASN A 181 -14.97 -9.78 -6.06
C ASN A 181 -13.93 -10.77 -6.62
N ILE A 182 -13.79 -10.86 -7.95
CA ILE A 182 -12.72 -11.65 -8.59
C ILE A 182 -11.34 -11.14 -8.18
N LEU A 183 -11.11 -9.81 -8.21
CA LEU A 183 -9.83 -9.23 -7.81
C LEU A 183 -9.52 -9.52 -6.33
N ARG A 184 -10.50 -9.33 -5.43
CA ARG A 184 -10.37 -9.65 -4.02
C ARG A 184 -10.03 -11.11 -3.78
N ASP A 185 -10.73 -12.01 -4.45
CA ASP A 185 -10.53 -13.45 -4.31
C ASP A 185 -9.13 -13.87 -4.76
N ILE A 186 -8.66 -13.36 -5.90
CA ILE A 186 -7.28 -13.60 -6.34
C ILE A 186 -6.27 -13.00 -5.35
N PHE A 187 -6.52 -11.78 -4.84
CA PHE A 187 -5.64 -11.12 -3.89
C PHE A 187 -5.51 -11.94 -2.61
N ASN A 188 -6.64 -12.30 -2.01
CA ASN A 188 -6.66 -13.05 -0.75
C ASN A 188 -6.01 -14.44 -0.89
N ASP A 189 -6.14 -15.10 -2.04
CA ASP A 189 -5.44 -16.34 -2.34
C ASP A 189 -3.93 -16.10 -2.52
N ALA A 190 -3.55 -15.21 -3.43
CA ALA A 190 -2.18 -14.95 -3.83
C ALA A 190 -1.27 -14.49 -2.68
N TRP A 191 -1.81 -13.68 -1.76
CA TRP A 191 -1.05 -13.04 -0.68
C TRP A 191 -1.13 -13.77 0.65
N SER A 192 -1.93 -14.84 0.73
CA SER A 192 -2.25 -15.54 1.98
C SER A 192 -1.03 -16.01 2.78
N GLU A 193 0.13 -16.22 2.17
CA GLU A 193 1.36 -16.64 2.84
C GLU A 193 2.39 -15.52 3.02
N ASN A 194 2.05 -14.30 2.56
CA ASN A 194 2.93 -13.16 2.70
C ASN A 194 3.01 -12.70 4.17
N TRP A 195 4.17 -12.15 4.54
CA TRP A 195 4.38 -11.59 5.86
C TRP A 195 3.31 -10.53 6.20
N GLY A 196 2.74 -10.63 7.39
CA GLY A 196 1.75 -9.67 7.89
C GLY A 196 0.40 -9.68 7.17
N PHE A 197 0.15 -10.62 6.26
CA PHE A 197 -1.07 -10.66 5.47
C PHE A 197 -2.34 -10.68 6.32
N VAL A 198 -3.25 -9.78 6.00
CA VAL A 198 -4.64 -9.75 6.50
C VAL A 198 -5.56 -9.78 5.28
N PRO A 199 -6.56 -10.68 5.23
CA PRO A 199 -7.47 -10.73 4.09
C PRO A 199 -8.31 -9.46 4.00
N PHE A 200 -8.50 -8.95 2.79
CA PHE A 200 -9.51 -7.93 2.55
C PHE A 200 -10.91 -8.48 2.77
N THR A 201 -11.69 -7.82 3.58
CA THR A 201 -13.14 -8.07 3.66
C THR A 201 -13.84 -7.59 2.38
N GLU A 202 -15.04 -8.11 2.13
CA GLU A 202 -15.84 -7.65 0.98
C GLU A 202 -16.11 -6.15 1.04
N ALA A 203 -16.40 -5.63 2.24
CA ALA A 203 -16.72 -4.23 2.44
C ALA A 203 -15.51 -3.30 2.19
N GLU A 204 -14.32 -3.66 2.68
CA GLU A 204 -13.09 -2.88 2.45
C GLU A 204 -12.70 -2.87 0.97
N PHE A 205 -12.77 -4.01 0.31
CA PHE A 205 -12.40 -4.10 -1.11
C PHE A 205 -13.44 -3.40 -2.01
N ALA A 206 -14.72 -3.44 -1.65
CA ALA A 206 -15.79 -2.72 -2.34
C ALA A 206 -15.65 -1.20 -2.18
N GLU A 207 -15.27 -0.71 -0.97
CA GLU A 207 -14.98 0.71 -0.74
C GLU A 207 -13.80 1.18 -1.60
N LEU A 208 -12.68 0.46 -1.56
CA LEU A 208 -11.51 0.72 -2.41
C LEU A 208 -11.89 0.77 -3.90
N GLY A 209 -12.66 -0.22 -4.37
CA GLY A 209 -13.15 -0.29 -5.74
C GLY A 209 -14.04 0.89 -6.10
N SER A 210 -14.91 1.35 -5.18
CA SER A 210 -15.85 2.45 -5.44
C SER A 210 -15.12 3.78 -5.70
N VAL A 211 -14.05 4.05 -4.95
CA VAL A 211 -13.19 5.22 -5.16
C VAL A 211 -12.45 5.10 -6.49
N MET A 212 -11.91 3.92 -6.77
CA MET A 212 -11.13 3.67 -7.99
C MET A 212 -11.99 3.72 -9.26
N LYS A 213 -13.27 3.34 -9.20
CA LYS A 213 -14.18 3.34 -10.33
C LYS A 213 -14.22 4.65 -11.12
N TRP A 214 -14.05 5.78 -10.45
CA TRP A 214 -14.13 7.11 -11.07
C TRP A 214 -12.76 7.64 -11.51
N LEU A 215 -11.68 7.12 -10.95
CA LEU A 215 -10.31 7.64 -11.14
C LEU A 215 -9.49 6.81 -12.13
N ILE A 216 -9.87 5.53 -12.38
CA ILE A 216 -9.02 4.61 -13.14
C ILE A 216 -9.71 4.24 -14.45
N PRO A 217 -9.02 4.38 -15.61
CA PRO A 217 -9.45 3.78 -16.86
C PRO A 217 -9.50 2.24 -16.76
N ASP A 218 -10.47 1.60 -17.44
CA ASP A 218 -10.66 0.15 -17.37
C ASP A 218 -9.40 -0.62 -17.80
N ASP A 219 -8.65 -0.10 -18.76
CA ASP A 219 -7.42 -0.68 -19.31
C ASP A 219 -6.25 -0.71 -18.30
N PHE A 220 -6.35 0.04 -17.18
CA PHE A 220 -5.37 0.04 -16.10
C PHE A 220 -5.64 -1.06 -15.05
N VAL A 221 -6.76 -1.78 -15.18
CA VAL A 221 -7.08 -2.96 -14.40
C VAL A 221 -7.13 -4.16 -15.33
N GLN A 222 -6.20 -5.06 -15.20
CA GLN A 222 -6.07 -6.23 -16.07
C GLN A 222 -6.29 -7.51 -15.28
N ILE A 223 -7.02 -8.44 -15.89
CA ILE A 223 -7.27 -9.78 -15.36
C ILE A 223 -6.76 -10.78 -16.39
N ALA A 224 -5.89 -11.67 -15.98
CA ALA A 224 -5.45 -12.81 -16.78
C ALA A 224 -6.23 -14.07 -16.38
N GLU A 225 -6.79 -14.73 -17.37
CA GLU A 225 -7.53 -15.99 -17.24
C GLU A 225 -6.67 -17.13 -17.80
N VAL A 226 -6.72 -18.27 -17.17
CA VAL A 226 -6.14 -19.54 -17.67
C VAL A 226 -7.31 -20.47 -17.97
N ASP A 227 -7.41 -20.88 -19.22
CA ASP A 227 -8.49 -21.78 -19.69
C ASP A 227 -9.89 -21.22 -19.29
N GLY A 228 -10.07 -19.88 -19.37
CA GLY A 228 -11.30 -19.18 -19.02
C GLY A 228 -11.54 -18.89 -17.54
N VAL A 229 -10.61 -19.28 -16.66
CA VAL A 229 -10.71 -19.06 -15.20
C VAL A 229 -9.77 -17.95 -14.73
N PRO A 230 -10.25 -16.90 -14.01
CA PRO A 230 -9.42 -15.83 -13.50
C PRO A 230 -8.28 -16.35 -12.60
N ALA A 231 -7.04 -16.02 -12.97
CA ALA A 231 -5.82 -16.58 -12.41
C ALA A 231 -4.84 -15.54 -11.87
N ALA A 232 -4.81 -14.34 -12.49
CA ALA A 232 -3.96 -13.25 -12.05
C ALA A 232 -4.64 -11.91 -12.34
N PHE A 233 -4.20 -10.86 -11.65
CA PHE A 233 -4.65 -9.50 -11.92
C PHE A 233 -3.56 -8.48 -11.59
N MET A 234 -3.72 -7.28 -12.15
CA MET A 234 -2.96 -6.09 -11.79
C MET A 234 -3.85 -4.85 -11.85
N VAL A 235 -3.66 -3.95 -10.90
CA VAL A 235 -4.26 -2.61 -10.87
C VAL A 235 -3.14 -1.59 -10.96
N ALA A 236 -3.18 -0.74 -11.96
CA ALA A 236 -2.32 0.43 -12.08
C ALA A 236 -3.11 1.70 -11.78
N LEU A 237 -2.52 2.64 -11.09
CA LEU A 237 -3.09 3.94 -10.77
C LEU A 237 -2.25 5.03 -11.42
N PRO A 238 -2.83 5.94 -12.21
CA PRO A 238 -2.13 7.17 -12.58
C PRO A 238 -1.65 7.90 -11.32
N ASN A 239 -0.44 8.46 -11.35
CA ASN A 239 0.13 9.11 -10.17
C ASN A 239 -0.46 10.50 -9.95
N LEU A 240 -1.61 10.56 -9.29
CA LEU A 240 -2.32 11.82 -9.02
C LEU A 240 -1.48 12.80 -8.19
N ASN A 241 -0.42 12.35 -7.50
CA ASN A 241 0.45 13.24 -6.75
C ASN A 241 1.19 14.26 -7.64
N GLU A 242 1.41 13.95 -8.94
CA GLU A 242 1.96 14.92 -9.90
C GLU A 242 1.06 16.14 -10.05
N ILE A 243 -0.25 15.94 -9.95
CA ILE A 243 -1.25 17.00 -10.07
C ILE A 243 -1.51 17.63 -8.70
N LEU A 244 -1.67 16.83 -7.66
CA LEU A 244 -1.97 17.28 -6.30
C LEU A 244 -0.87 18.19 -5.74
N HIS A 245 0.38 17.95 -6.12
CA HIS A 245 1.49 18.84 -5.76
C HIS A 245 1.33 20.26 -6.31
N GLN A 246 0.64 20.43 -7.44
CA GLN A 246 0.38 21.73 -8.07
C GLN A 246 -0.92 22.37 -7.55
N LEU A 247 -1.86 21.55 -7.08
CA LEU A 247 -3.10 22.01 -6.48
C LEU A 247 -2.86 22.14 -4.98
N SER A 248 -3.05 23.34 -4.42
CA SER A 248 -3.10 23.49 -2.97
C SER A 248 -4.15 22.50 -2.39
N ASP A 249 -3.99 22.07 -1.14
CA ASP A 249 -4.84 21.08 -0.39
C ASP A 249 -6.36 21.34 -0.45
N LYS A 250 -6.80 22.42 -1.11
CA LYS A 250 -8.18 22.86 -1.26
C LYS A 250 -8.71 22.54 -2.65
N LEU A 251 -9.45 21.43 -2.76
CA LEU A 251 -10.19 21.11 -3.99
C LEU A 251 -11.43 22.00 -4.20
N LEU A 252 -11.88 22.70 -3.18
CA LEU A 252 -13.05 23.61 -3.25
C LEU A 252 -12.61 25.06 -3.35
N PRO A 253 -13.32 25.91 -4.13
CA PRO A 253 -14.55 25.55 -4.86
C PRO A 253 -14.32 24.92 -6.25
N PHE A 254 -13.19 25.10 -6.93
CA PHE A 254 -13.01 24.72 -8.35
C PHE A 254 -11.86 23.71 -8.60
N GLY A 255 -11.02 23.40 -7.61
CA GLY A 255 -9.87 22.48 -7.78
C GLY A 255 -10.28 21.06 -8.19
N TRP A 256 -11.46 20.59 -7.78
CA TRP A 256 -11.99 19.28 -8.19
C TRP A 256 -12.29 19.19 -9.71
N LEU A 257 -12.76 20.29 -10.33
CA LEU A 257 -12.98 20.34 -11.79
C LEU A 257 -11.66 20.25 -12.54
N GLN A 258 -10.63 20.96 -12.05
CA GLN A 258 -9.29 20.88 -12.62
C GLN A 258 -8.71 19.48 -12.46
N LEU A 259 -8.86 18.84 -11.30
CA LEU A 259 -8.44 17.46 -11.05
C LEU A 259 -9.11 16.49 -12.05
N ILE A 260 -10.44 16.54 -12.16
CA ILE A 260 -11.19 15.67 -13.11
C ILE A 260 -10.73 15.90 -14.55
N ARG A 261 -10.53 17.16 -14.95
CA ARG A 261 -10.06 17.48 -16.30
C ARG A 261 -8.67 16.90 -16.55
N GLN A 262 -7.74 17.05 -15.61
CA GLN A 262 -6.37 16.54 -15.72
C GLN A 262 -6.31 15.01 -15.69
N VAL A 263 -7.14 14.38 -14.87
CA VAL A 263 -7.28 12.89 -14.87
C VAL A 263 -7.81 12.40 -16.22
N LYS A 264 -8.84 13.07 -16.76
CA LYS A 264 -9.41 12.70 -18.07
C LYS A 264 -8.47 12.95 -19.26
N SER A 265 -7.62 13.97 -19.17
CA SER A 265 -6.61 14.27 -20.20
C SER A 265 -5.36 13.41 -20.10
N CYS A 266 -5.28 12.49 -19.12
CA CYS A 266 -4.10 11.68 -18.85
C CYS A 266 -2.81 12.52 -18.75
N ALA A 267 -2.88 13.65 -18.03
CA ALA A 267 -1.77 14.58 -17.88
C ALA A 267 -0.61 14.05 -17.01
N MET A 268 -0.77 12.87 -16.38
CA MET A 268 0.26 12.22 -15.59
C MET A 268 1.23 11.46 -16.48
N THR A 269 2.52 11.56 -16.13
CA THR A 269 3.60 10.84 -16.81
C THR A 269 4.04 9.57 -16.11
N THR A 270 3.60 9.38 -14.87
CA THR A 270 3.90 8.19 -14.08
C THR A 270 2.64 7.51 -13.55
N ALA A 271 2.78 6.24 -13.19
CA ALA A 271 1.74 5.44 -12.57
C ALA A 271 2.31 4.63 -11.39
N ARG A 272 1.42 4.08 -10.55
CA ARG A 272 1.77 3.13 -9.50
C ARG A 272 0.95 1.86 -9.63
N VAL A 273 1.56 0.72 -9.35
CA VAL A 273 0.89 -0.59 -9.19
C VAL A 273 0.78 -0.92 -7.70
N PRO A 274 -0.34 -0.61 -7.04
CA PRO A 274 -0.55 -0.94 -5.63
C PRO A 274 -0.98 -2.38 -5.41
N LEU A 275 -1.65 -3.00 -6.38
CA LEU A 275 -2.22 -4.34 -6.24
C LEU A 275 -1.88 -5.20 -7.46
N MET A 276 -1.32 -6.35 -7.17
CA MET A 276 -1.06 -7.40 -8.17
C MET A 276 -1.12 -8.75 -7.47
N GLY A 277 -1.65 -9.77 -8.13
CA GLY A 277 -1.65 -11.13 -7.60
C GLY A 277 -1.73 -12.18 -8.69
N VAL A 278 -1.06 -13.30 -8.43
CA VAL A 278 -1.18 -14.54 -9.21
C VAL A 278 -1.62 -15.62 -8.23
N ARG A 279 -2.67 -16.39 -8.56
CA ARG A 279 -3.17 -17.45 -7.67
C ARG A 279 -2.06 -18.42 -7.26
N LYS A 280 -2.05 -18.81 -5.98
CA LYS A 280 -1.03 -19.67 -5.36
C LYS A 280 -0.74 -20.94 -6.15
N ARG A 281 -1.76 -21.59 -6.71
CA ARG A 281 -1.61 -22.80 -7.51
C ARG A 281 -0.68 -22.65 -8.73
N PHE A 282 -0.35 -21.43 -9.11
CA PHE A 282 0.58 -21.11 -10.20
C PHE A 282 1.92 -20.60 -9.72
N HIS A 283 2.11 -20.37 -8.41
CA HIS A 283 3.40 -19.93 -7.87
C HIS A 283 4.51 -20.92 -8.26
N ASP A 284 5.72 -20.45 -8.41
CA ASP A 284 6.93 -21.19 -8.74
C ASP A 284 6.85 -22.04 -10.03
N THR A 285 5.90 -21.73 -10.92
CA THR A 285 5.75 -22.37 -12.22
C THR A 285 6.04 -21.40 -13.37
N SER A 286 6.44 -21.95 -14.53
CA SER A 286 6.61 -21.13 -15.75
C SER A 286 5.30 -20.47 -16.20
N LEU A 287 4.15 -21.10 -15.96
CA LEU A 287 2.83 -20.53 -16.22
C LEU A 287 2.55 -19.32 -15.30
N GLY A 288 2.91 -19.43 -14.01
CA GLY A 288 2.76 -18.32 -13.05
C GLY A 288 3.64 -17.12 -13.40
N MET A 289 4.89 -17.35 -13.79
CA MET A 289 5.76 -16.27 -14.28
C MET A 289 5.18 -15.61 -15.54
N THR A 290 4.62 -16.40 -16.45
CA THR A 290 3.97 -15.86 -17.66
C THR A 290 2.72 -15.04 -17.30
N LEU A 291 1.90 -15.50 -16.37
CA LEU A 291 0.74 -14.75 -15.86
C LEU A 291 1.15 -13.41 -15.26
N ALA A 292 2.16 -13.42 -14.36
CA ALA A 292 2.68 -12.20 -13.74
C ALA A 292 3.17 -11.20 -14.79
N PHE A 293 3.97 -11.67 -15.76
CA PHE A 293 4.44 -10.83 -16.84
C PHE A 293 3.30 -10.32 -17.73
N SER A 294 2.33 -11.16 -18.07
CA SER A 294 1.22 -10.78 -18.94
C SER A 294 0.36 -9.67 -18.36
N VAL A 295 0.09 -9.70 -17.03
CA VAL A 295 -0.67 -8.62 -16.36
C VAL A 295 0.17 -7.35 -16.17
N ILE A 296 1.51 -7.42 -16.23
CA ILE A 296 2.40 -6.25 -16.25
C ILE A 296 2.44 -5.63 -17.65
N ASP A 297 2.61 -6.45 -18.69
CA ASP A 297 2.82 -5.99 -20.07
C ASP A 297 1.55 -5.38 -20.70
N ALA A 298 0.37 -5.92 -20.38
CA ALA A 298 -0.89 -5.41 -20.93
C ALA A 298 -1.13 -3.94 -20.55
N PRO A 299 -1.19 -3.52 -19.27
CA PRO A 299 -1.42 -2.12 -18.93
C PRO A 299 -0.23 -1.22 -19.28
N ARG A 300 1.00 -1.77 -19.37
CA ARG A 300 2.16 -1.03 -19.87
C ARG A 300 1.91 -0.49 -21.26
N LYS A 301 1.43 -1.32 -22.18
CA LYS A 301 1.11 -0.91 -23.56
C LYS A 301 0.05 0.20 -23.60
N TYR A 302 -1.02 0.08 -22.81
CA TYR A 302 -2.04 1.10 -22.71
C TYR A 302 -1.53 2.38 -22.05
N GLY A 303 -0.71 2.26 -21.00
CA GLY A 303 -0.11 3.39 -20.30
C GLY A 303 0.84 4.18 -21.20
N THR A 304 1.75 3.50 -21.91
CA THR A 304 2.68 4.12 -22.87
C THR A 304 1.94 4.89 -23.95
N ALA A 305 0.87 4.30 -24.51
CA ALA A 305 0.03 4.96 -25.51
C ALA A 305 -0.68 6.21 -24.97
N ARG A 306 -0.79 6.37 -23.66
CA ARG A 306 -1.36 7.54 -22.97
C ARG A 306 -0.31 8.47 -22.35
N GLY A 307 0.96 8.26 -22.65
CA GLY A 307 2.05 9.13 -22.19
C GLY A 307 2.65 8.75 -20.82
N ILE A 308 2.28 7.61 -20.24
CA ILE A 308 2.96 7.09 -19.04
C ILE A 308 4.36 6.62 -19.42
N GLN A 309 5.37 7.22 -18.81
CA GLN A 309 6.79 6.97 -19.10
C GLN A 309 7.45 6.04 -18.07
N ALA A 310 6.94 6.04 -16.84
CA ALA A 310 7.48 5.19 -15.78
C ALA A 310 6.40 4.75 -14.79
N VAL A 311 6.68 3.65 -14.11
CA VAL A 311 5.75 3.02 -13.16
C VAL A 311 6.49 2.65 -11.88
N GLU A 312 5.89 2.99 -10.74
CA GLU A 312 6.29 2.44 -9.45
C GLU A 312 5.54 1.14 -9.18
N LEU A 313 6.26 0.05 -8.87
CA LEU A 313 5.67 -1.17 -8.31
C LEU A 313 6.01 -1.23 -6.83
N SER A 314 5.00 -1.10 -5.98
CA SER A 314 5.13 -1.05 -4.52
C SER A 314 3.82 -1.50 -3.83
N TRP A 315 3.89 -2.16 -2.68
CA TRP A 315 5.12 -2.60 -2.03
C TRP A 315 5.50 -4.01 -2.43
N ILE A 316 6.77 -4.24 -2.61
CA ILE A 316 7.32 -5.58 -2.81
C ILE A 316 8.02 -5.95 -1.50
N LEU A 317 7.62 -7.05 -0.88
CA LEU A 317 8.31 -7.58 0.31
C LEU A 317 9.76 -7.94 -0.05
N GLU A 318 10.71 -7.65 0.83
CA GLU A 318 12.14 -7.92 0.61
C GLU A 318 12.45 -9.39 0.33
N ASP A 319 11.64 -10.29 0.88
CA ASP A 319 11.73 -11.76 0.71
C ASP A 319 10.91 -12.30 -0.46
N ASN A 320 10.19 -11.48 -1.22
CA ASN A 320 9.50 -11.90 -2.43
C ASN A 320 10.48 -12.06 -3.61
N VAL A 321 11.30 -13.10 -3.56
CA VAL A 321 12.38 -13.36 -4.54
C VAL A 321 11.83 -13.51 -5.96
N SER A 322 10.70 -14.20 -6.13
CA SER A 322 10.10 -14.47 -7.45
C SER A 322 9.69 -13.17 -8.16
N MET A 323 9.00 -12.27 -7.44
CA MET A 323 8.60 -10.97 -8.01
C MET A 323 9.82 -10.10 -8.29
N ARG A 324 10.76 -10.00 -7.36
CA ARG A 324 11.99 -9.22 -7.52
C ARG A 324 12.78 -9.68 -8.77
N ALA A 325 12.91 -11.00 -8.97
CA ALA A 325 13.60 -11.54 -10.15
C ALA A 325 12.91 -11.18 -11.49
N ILE A 326 11.56 -11.06 -11.51
CA ILE A 326 10.84 -10.59 -12.68
C ILE A 326 11.14 -9.10 -12.92
N LEU A 327 11.05 -8.27 -11.86
CA LEU A 327 11.27 -6.84 -11.95
C LEU A 327 12.71 -6.50 -12.38
N ASP A 328 13.70 -7.19 -11.84
CA ASP A 328 15.11 -7.02 -12.22
C ASP A 328 15.33 -7.34 -13.72
N LYS A 329 14.68 -8.39 -14.25
CA LYS A 329 14.78 -8.78 -15.67
C LYS A 329 14.16 -7.76 -16.63
N ILE A 330 13.17 -7.01 -16.20
CA ILE A 330 12.54 -5.95 -17.01
C ILE A 330 13.14 -4.56 -16.74
N GLY A 331 14.28 -4.49 -16.06
CA GLY A 331 15.03 -3.26 -15.84
C GLY A 331 14.55 -2.44 -14.64
N GLY A 332 13.75 -3.02 -13.76
CA GLY A 332 13.30 -2.38 -12.52
C GLY A 332 14.45 -2.11 -11.57
N LYS A 333 14.42 -0.95 -10.92
CA LYS A 333 15.41 -0.55 -9.91
C LYS A 333 14.73 -0.21 -8.60
N ILE A 334 15.25 -0.74 -7.49
CA ILE A 334 14.81 -0.31 -6.16
C ILE A 334 15.23 1.15 -6.01
N TYR A 335 14.26 2.04 -5.79
CA TYR A 335 14.52 3.46 -5.62
C TYR A 335 14.06 4.02 -4.28
N LYS A 336 13.14 3.29 -3.59
CA LYS A 336 12.73 3.59 -2.22
C LYS A 336 12.66 2.32 -1.39
N ARG A 337 12.93 2.48 -0.10
CA ARG A 337 12.75 1.43 0.91
C ARG A 337 11.93 1.99 2.06
N TYR A 338 10.90 1.26 2.43
CA TYR A 338 10.08 1.51 3.60
C TYR A 338 10.33 0.42 4.62
N ARG A 339 10.23 0.75 5.90
CA ARG A 339 10.56 -0.17 6.98
C ARG A 339 9.48 -0.20 8.03
N ILE A 340 9.10 -1.40 8.44
CA ILE A 340 8.25 -1.65 9.58
C ILE A 340 9.15 -1.99 10.76
N TYR A 341 8.77 -1.50 11.93
CA TYR A 341 9.46 -1.69 13.18
C TYR A 341 8.58 -2.46 14.15
N GLU A 342 9.21 -3.17 15.09
CA GLU A 342 8.48 -3.93 16.12
C GLU A 342 9.15 -3.75 17.50
N LYS A 343 8.37 -3.99 18.55
CA LYS A 343 8.80 -4.03 19.93
C LYS A 343 7.97 -5.03 20.70
N THR A 344 8.62 -5.83 21.55
CA THR A 344 7.96 -6.67 22.54
C THR A 344 7.97 -5.95 23.89
N LEU A 345 6.80 -5.82 24.51
CA LEU A 345 6.67 -5.24 25.85
C LEU A 345 7.02 -6.28 26.90
N SER A 346 7.86 -5.94 27.84
CA SER A 346 8.21 -6.79 28.98
C SER A 346 7.10 -6.81 30.03
N ASP A 347 6.95 -7.93 30.75
CA ASP A 347 5.90 -8.16 31.76
C ASP A 347 5.93 -7.24 32.98
N GLY A 348 6.81 -6.27 33.06
CA GLY A 348 7.01 -5.37 34.21
C GLY A 348 6.62 -3.90 34.01
N GLN A 349 6.25 -3.49 32.80
CA GLN A 349 5.96 -2.08 32.51
C GLN A 349 4.46 -1.75 32.69
N ARG A 350 3.90 -2.00 33.89
CA ARG A 350 2.72 -1.25 34.32
C ARG A 350 3.19 0.15 34.70
N TYR A 351 3.17 1.06 33.75
CA TYR A 351 3.40 2.46 34.05
C TYR A 351 2.17 3.00 34.80
N ALA A 352 2.45 3.58 35.96
CA ALA A 352 1.43 4.22 36.81
C ALA A 352 0.65 5.24 35.97
N GLU A 353 -0.68 5.20 36.10
CA GLU A 353 -1.55 6.27 35.66
C GLU A 353 -1.06 7.56 36.36
N SER A 354 -0.42 8.43 35.60
CA SER A 354 -0.23 9.81 36.04
C SER A 354 -1.52 10.57 35.74
N VAL A 355 -2.21 10.90 36.79
CA VAL A 355 -3.40 11.74 36.93
C VAL A 355 -3.24 13.07 36.18
#